data_4218978a502f0bf1accaddb28d0e2d16
#
_entry.id   4218978a502f0bf1accaddb28d0e2d16
#
_cell.length_a   1.000
_cell.length_b   1.000
_cell.length_c   1.000
_cell.angle_alpha   90.00
_cell.angle_beta   90.00
_cell.angle_gamma   90.00
#
_symmetry.space_group_name_H-M   'P 1'
#
loop_
_entity.id
_entity.type
_entity.pdbx_description
1 polymer ?
#
loop_
_entity_poly.entity_id
_entity_poly.type
_entity_poly.pdbx_seq_one_letter_code
_entity_poly.pdbx_strand_id
1 'polypeptide(L)'
;MKYISLKDALDMHDVIIKKMQGLSGYNQVNLGYLDSALENIQNDSFYPTLEDKLTHLMFSCIKFHPFNDGNKRTSIYLAMHFLEINDKKILP
;
A
#
# COMPACT_ATOMS: atom_id res chain seq x y z
N MET A 1 -5.87 -14.91 5.47
CA MET A 1 -5.74 -13.45 5.35
C MET A 1 -5.88 -13.03 3.90
N LYS A 2 -6.53 -11.92 3.64
CA LYS A 2 -6.68 -11.37 2.29
C LYS A 2 -5.63 -10.31 2.05
N TYR A 3 -5.17 -10.20 0.79
CA TYR A 3 -4.07 -9.30 0.41
C TYR A 3 -4.49 -8.36 -0.71
N ILE A 4 -3.74 -7.26 -0.86
CA ILE A 4 -3.97 -6.26 -1.89
C ILE A 4 -3.04 -6.58 -3.07
N SER A 5 -3.59 -6.58 -4.28
CA SER A 5 -2.79 -6.73 -5.49
C SER A 5 -2.18 -5.41 -5.92
N LEU A 6 -1.14 -5.46 -6.76
CA LEU A 6 -0.57 -4.23 -7.32
C LEU A 6 -1.63 -3.45 -8.11
N LYS A 7 -2.49 -4.14 -8.86
CA LYS A 7 -3.59 -3.50 -9.60
C LYS A 7 -4.49 -2.71 -8.67
N ASP A 8 -4.88 -3.30 -7.53
CA ASP A 8 -5.73 -2.62 -6.55
C ASP A 8 -5.02 -1.39 -5.97
N ALA A 9 -3.73 -1.50 -5.69
CA ALA A 9 -2.95 -0.38 -5.18
C ALA A 9 -2.88 0.76 -6.21
N LEU A 10 -2.69 0.45 -7.47
CA LEU A 10 -2.69 1.44 -8.55
C LEU A 10 -4.05 2.11 -8.70
N ASP A 11 -5.13 1.35 -8.65
CA ASP A 11 -6.49 1.88 -8.74
C ASP A 11 -6.78 2.83 -7.57
N MET A 12 -6.36 2.47 -6.36
CA MET A 12 -6.52 3.32 -5.19
C MET A 12 -5.73 4.62 -5.33
N HIS A 13 -4.50 4.53 -5.80
CA HIS A 13 -3.68 5.72 -6.05
C HIS A 13 -4.34 6.66 -7.06
N ASP A 14 -4.88 6.11 -8.14
CA ASP A 14 -5.58 6.92 -9.16
C ASP A 14 -6.76 7.69 -8.56
N VAL A 15 -7.54 7.05 -7.71
CA VAL A 15 -8.68 7.71 -7.04
C VAL A 15 -8.18 8.84 -6.13
N ILE A 16 -7.13 8.59 -5.37
CA ILE A 16 -6.54 9.58 -4.46
C ILE A 16 -6.03 10.80 -5.24
N ILE A 17 -5.30 10.56 -6.32
CA ILE A 17 -4.72 11.62 -7.14
C ILE A 17 -5.81 12.50 -7.77
N LYS A 18 -6.89 11.89 -8.25
CA LYS A 18 -8.01 12.63 -8.81
C LYS A 18 -8.67 13.55 -7.78
N LYS A 19 -8.84 13.04 -6.55
CA LYS A 19 -9.47 13.81 -5.47
C LYS A 19 -8.59 14.96 -4.99
N MET A 20 -7.26 14.76 -4.92
CA MET A 20 -6.36 15.80 -4.45
C MET A 20 -5.81 16.68 -5.57
N GLN A 21 -6.19 16.41 -6.81
CA GLN A 21 -5.70 17.12 -8.00
C GLN A 21 -4.17 17.11 -8.08
N GLY A 22 -3.59 15.97 -7.72
CA GLY A 22 -2.14 15.79 -7.72
C GLY A 22 -1.60 15.28 -9.04
N LEU A 23 -0.30 14.99 -9.05
CA LEU A 23 0.39 14.48 -10.22
C LEU A 23 0.20 12.98 -10.34
N SER A 24 -0.30 12.54 -11.49
CA SER A 24 -0.44 11.12 -11.80
C SER A 24 0.90 10.49 -12.17
N GLY A 25 0.91 9.16 -12.24
CA GLY A 25 2.05 8.41 -12.73
C GLY A 25 2.93 7.84 -11.62
N TYR A 26 3.87 7.00 -12.04
CA TYR A 26 4.74 6.27 -11.12
C TYR A 26 6.12 6.06 -11.74
N ASN A 27 7.10 5.78 -10.87
CA ASN A 27 8.43 5.34 -11.29
C ASN A 27 8.40 3.82 -11.42
N GLN A 28 8.77 3.30 -12.59
CA GLN A 28 8.69 1.88 -12.90
C GLN A 28 9.50 1.03 -11.93
N VAL A 29 10.73 1.43 -11.62
CA VAL A 29 11.61 0.70 -10.72
C VAL A 29 11.06 0.72 -9.30
N ASN A 30 10.65 1.88 -8.82
CA ASN A 30 10.16 2.05 -7.45
C ASN A 30 8.80 1.37 -7.27
N LEU A 31 7.98 1.32 -8.31
CA LEU A 31 6.74 0.55 -8.30
C LEU A 31 7.04 -0.93 -8.12
N GLY A 32 8.12 -1.44 -8.69
CA GLY A 32 8.58 -2.81 -8.47
C GLY A 32 8.87 -3.11 -7.01
N TYR A 33 9.40 -2.14 -6.26
CA TYR A 33 9.61 -2.31 -4.82
C TYR A 33 8.29 -2.43 -4.05
N LEU A 34 7.29 -1.65 -4.45
CA LEU A 34 5.95 -1.77 -3.86
C LEU A 34 5.33 -3.13 -4.17
N ASP A 35 5.44 -3.58 -5.42
CA ASP A 35 4.95 -4.89 -5.84
C ASP A 35 5.61 -6.01 -5.03
N SER A 36 6.93 -5.94 -4.84
CA SER A 36 7.66 -6.88 -4.01
C SER A 36 7.18 -6.86 -2.57
N ALA A 37 6.90 -5.68 -2.01
CA ALA A 37 6.39 -5.57 -0.65
C ALA A 37 5.01 -6.23 -0.51
N LEU A 38 4.12 -5.99 -1.49
CA LEU A 38 2.79 -6.60 -1.51
C LEU A 38 2.87 -8.14 -1.54
N GLU A 39 3.84 -8.68 -2.25
CA GLU A 39 4.08 -10.12 -2.28
C GLU A 39 4.73 -10.63 -1.00
N ASN A 40 5.75 -9.93 -0.51
CA ASN A 40 6.56 -10.36 0.62
C ASN A 40 5.75 -10.47 1.91
N ILE A 41 4.78 -9.57 2.13
CA ILE A 41 3.95 -9.60 3.34
C ILE A 41 3.07 -10.84 3.42
N GLN A 42 2.93 -11.60 2.33
CA GLN A 42 2.22 -12.88 2.35
C GLN A 42 3.02 -13.99 3.04
N ASN A 43 4.30 -13.76 3.29
CA ASN A 43 5.17 -14.72 3.95
C ASN A 43 5.03 -14.57 5.47
N ASP A 44 4.31 -15.51 6.10
CA ASP A 44 4.04 -15.48 7.53
C ASP A 44 5.27 -15.75 8.39
N SER A 45 6.32 -16.35 7.81
CA SER A 45 7.57 -16.56 8.54
C SER A 45 8.32 -15.26 8.80
N PHE A 46 8.30 -14.33 7.85
CA PHE A 46 8.95 -13.03 7.98
C PHE A 46 8.01 -11.94 8.51
N TYR A 47 6.73 -12.06 8.21
CA TYR A 47 5.71 -11.08 8.61
C TYR A 47 4.54 -11.83 9.28
N PRO A 48 4.75 -12.32 10.53
CA PRO A 48 3.79 -13.23 11.17
C PRO A 48 2.50 -12.56 11.63
N THR A 49 2.54 -11.26 11.94
CA THR A 49 1.36 -10.56 12.45
C THR A 49 0.82 -9.56 11.44
N LEU A 50 -0.44 -9.17 11.63
CA LEU A 50 -1.05 -8.12 10.83
C LEU A 50 -0.25 -6.81 10.94
N GLU A 51 0.20 -6.49 12.14
CA GLU A 51 1.00 -5.29 12.39
C GLU A 51 2.32 -5.31 11.63
N ASP A 52 2.99 -6.45 11.57
CA ASP A 52 4.23 -6.61 10.80
C ASP A 52 3.98 -6.34 9.32
N LYS A 53 2.88 -6.89 8.80
CA LYS A 53 2.52 -6.74 7.40
C LYS A 53 2.17 -5.28 7.06
N LEU A 54 1.38 -4.63 7.90
CA LEU A 54 1.01 -3.23 7.74
C LEU A 54 2.23 -2.31 7.78
N THR A 55 3.10 -2.53 8.76
CA THR A 55 4.32 -1.73 8.93
C THR A 55 5.20 -1.80 7.70
N HIS A 56 5.43 -3.01 7.18
CA HIS A 56 6.26 -3.20 6.00
C HIS A 56 5.63 -2.55 4.76
N LEU A 57 4.34 -2.71 4.57
CA LEU A 57 3.62 -2.14 3.44
C LEU A 57 3.68 -0.60 3.45
N MET A 58 3.37 0.00 4.58
CA MET A 58 3.40 1.47 4.72
C MET A 58 4.82 2.02 4.57
N PHE A 59 5.79 1.36 5.22
CA PHE A 59 7.20 1.75 5.12
C PHE A 59 7.69 1.72 3.69
N SER A 60 7.36 0.67 2.94
CA SER A 60 7.79 0.53 1.55
C SER A 60 7.20 1.62 0.66
N CYS A 61 5.92 1.93 0.86
CA CYS A 61 5.26 2.97 0.10
C CYS A 61 5.87 4.35 0.37
N ILE A 62 6.20 4.63 1.61
CA ILE A 62 6.78 5.93 2.00
C ILE A 62 8.25 6.01 1.59
N LYS A 63 9.04 4.97 1.86
CA LYS A 63 10.47 4.97 1.60
C LYS A 63 10.82 5.01 0.12
N PHE A 64 10.15 4.19 -0.66
CA PHE A 64 10.52 3.99 -2.07
C PHE A 64 9.87 4.98 -3.02
N HIS A 65 8.88 5.75 -2.57
CA HIS A 65 8.20 6.73 -3.40
C HIS A 65 7.80 6.16 -4.77
N PRO A 66 6.97 5.11 -4.81
CA PRO A 66 6.62 4.49 -6.09
C PRO A 66 5.86 5.42 -7.04
N PHE A 67 5.13 6.37 -6.49
CA PHE A 67 4.29 7.29 -7.27
C PHE A 67 4.93 8.67 -7.37
N ASN A 68 4.57 9.42 -8.40
CA ASN A 68 5.05 10.79 -8.57
C ASN A 68 4.51 11.71 -7.49
N ASP A 69 3.33 11.41 -6.94
CA ASP A 69 2.68 12.21 -5.90
C ASP A 69 1.78 11.32 -5.05
N GLY A 70 1.45 11.76 -3.87
CA GLY A 70 0.49 11.09 -3.00
C GLY A 70 0.97 9.82 -2.32
N ASN A 71 2.29 9.61 -2.19
CA ASN A 71 2.83 8.38 -1.57
C ASN A 71 2.42 8.20 -0.13
N LYS A 72 2.52 9.24 0.68
CA LYS A 72 2.14 9.17 2.09
C LYS A 72 0.65 8.90 2.25
N ARG A 73 -0.17 9.60 1.49
CA ARG A 73 -1.63 9.42 1.52
C ARG A 73 -2.01 8.02 1.07
N THR A 74 -1.40 7.53 -0.01
CA THR A 74 -1.64 6.19 -0.53
C THR A 74 -1.23 5.14 0.50
N SER A 75 -0.12 5.32 1.22
CA SER A 75 0.29 4.37 2.25
C SER A 75 -0.76 4.23 3.35
N ILE A 76 -1.38 5.33 3.75
CA ILE A 76 -2.43 5.33 4.76
C ILE A 76 -3.67 4.60 4.24
N TYR A 77 -4.12 4.91 3.02
CA TYR A 77 -5.30 4.27 2.45
C TYR A 77 -5.09 2.79 2.18
N LEU A 78 -3.89 2.39 1.76
CA LEU A 78 -3.56 0.96 1.62
C LEU A 78 -3.65 0.23 2.95
N ALA A 79 -3.14 0.84 4.02
CA ALA A 79 -3.21 0.25 5.35
C ALA A 79 -4.66 0.12 5.82
N MET A 80 -5.47 1.16 5.63
CA MET A 80 -6.90 1.14 5.99
C MET A 80 -7.64 0.05 5.21
N HIS A 81 -7.39 -0.04 3.92
CA HIS A 81 -8.03 -1.05 3.08
C HIS A 81 -7.62 -2.46 3.48
N PHE A 82 -6.35 -2.67 3.80
CA PHE A 82 -5.84 -3.96 4.25
C PHE A 82 -6.53 -4.40 5.55
N LEU A 83 -6.74 -3.47 6.47
CA LEU A 83 -7.49 -3.74 7.70
C LEU A 83 -8.94 -4.11 7.39
N GLU A 84 -9.60 -3.36 6.52
CA GLU A 84 -10.99 -3.59 6.15
C GLU A 84 -11.21 -4.96 5.54
N ILE A 85 -10.38 -5.37 4.57
CA ILE A 85 -10.56 -6.66 3.89
C ILE A 85 -10.25 -7.84 4.80
N ASN A 86 -9.61 -7.61 5.93
CA ASN A 86 -9.33 -8.62 6.95
C ASN A 86 -10.22 -8.48 8.20
N ASP A 87 -11.32 -7.76 8.07
CA ASP A 87 -12.33 -7.60 9.13
C ASP A 87 -11.76 -6.99 10.42
N LYS A 88 -10.79 -6.10 10.29
CA LYS A 88 -10.24 -5.38 11.43
C LYS A 88 -10.79 -3.96 11.43
N LYS A 89 -11.24 -3.52 12.61
CA LYS A 89 -11.76 -2.17 12.75
C LYS A 89 -10.60 -1.18 12.87
N ILE A 90 -10.71 -0.13 12.09
CA ILE A 90 -9.93 1.07 12.32
C ILE A 90 -10.59 1.73 13.53
N LEU A 91 -9.78 2.22 14.45
CA LEU A 91 -10.24 2.76 15.73
C LEU A 91 -11.45 3.68 15.58
N PRO A 92 -12.40 3.56 16.51
CA PRO A 92 -13.56 4.44 16.55
C PRO A 92 -13.18 5.89 16.76
#